data_ccf46985b7c929bc3ea9ca7ea5ff60cc
#
_entry.id   ccf46985b7c929bc3ea9ca7ea5ff60cc
#
_cell.length_a   1.000
_cell.length_b   1.000
_cell.length_c   1.000
_cell.angle_alpha   90.00
_cell.angle_beta   90.00
_cell.angle_gamma   90.00
#
_symmetry.space_group_name_H-M   'P 1'
#
loop_
_entity.id
_entity.type
_entity.pdbx_description
1 polymer ?
#
loop_
_entity_poly.entity_id
_entity_poly.type
_entity_poly.pdbx_seq_one_letter_code
_entity_poly.pdbx_strand_id
1 'polypeptide(L)'
;MSTHTLRAPMQSPIEIKETEKRIFELTAKLEGMVNGFEFAKAVIMYWKAYREDDATLKSNVLRWFRGEYPTRKEAYADLGINFIVTDESWYDFLKIFAMFLVGAGYQGLLVIVDELVNIFKIPNSISRNNNYEKILTMYNDVLQGKAKHIGFLMGGTPQCIEDKYRGVFSYEALRSRLAEGHFATADIKDLSAPIISLLMLNQEEMYVLVEKLRDIHAGLFNYTPTLTHEDLLYFLTVEYNRVGAHTHITPREIIRDFIELANILHQNPNKSVADILGSNSFEMAKGGITDEDIHAEFQEFEI
;
A
#
# COMPACT_ATOMS: atom_id res chain seq x y z
N MET A 1 11.49 -30.84 3.14
CA MET A 1 10.84 -30.40 1.90
C MET A 1 11.86 -29.57 1.13
N SER A 2 12.29 -30.08 -0.02
CA SER A 2 13.39 -29.52 -0.83
C SER A 2 12.86 -28.29 -1.58
N THR A 3 13.40 -27.12 -1.28
CA THR A 3 13.15 -25.90 -2.06
C THR A 3 13.83 -26.04 -3.41
N HIS A 4 13.08 -26.41 -4.44
CA HIS A 4 13.52 -26.28 -5.80
C HIS A 4 13.71 -24.79 -6.12
N THR A 5 14.93 -24.32 -6.00
CA THR A 5 15.36 -23.06 -6.61
C THR A 5 15.19 -23.23 -8.12
N LEU A 6 14.19 -22.60 -8.70
CA LEU A 6 14.03 -22.50 -10.15
C LEU A 6 15.27 -21.77 -10.68
N ARG A 7 16.27 -22.52 -11.15
CA ARG A 7 17.35 -21.96 -11.98
C ARG A 7 16.69 -21.40 -13.23
N ALA A 8 16.85 -20.09 -13.46
CA ALA A 8 16.45 -19.49 -14.72
C ALA A 8 17.17 -20.25 -15.85
N PRO A 9 16.50 -20.55 -16.98
CA PRO A 9 17.13 -21.26 -18.08
C PRO A 9 18.36 -20.48 -18.54
N MET A 10 19.46 -21.20 -18.81
CA MET A 10 20.69 -20.60 -19.35
C MET A 10 20.34 -19.89 -20.67
N GLN A 11 20.46 -18.56 -20.68
CA GLN A 11 20.23 -17.75 -21.87
C GLN A 11 21.31 -18.05 -22.92
N SER A 12 20.91 -18.06 -24.19
CA SER A 12 21.86 -18.19 -25.28
C SER A 12 22.81 -16.98 -25.35
N PRO A 13 24.03 -17.12 -25.92
CA PRO A 13 24.95 -15.99 -26.09
C PRO A 13 24.35 -14.80 -26.83
N ILE A 14 23.38 -15.03 -27.71
CA ILE A 14 22.66 -14.00 -28.46
C ILE A 14 21.70 -13.22 -27.54
N GLU A 15 20.94 -13.93 -26.72
CA GLU A 15 20.02 -13.34 -25.75
C GLU A 15 20.77 -12.51 -24.69
N ILE A 16 21.94 -12.99 -24.27
CA ILE A 16 22.82 -12.24 -23.35
C ILE A 16 23.21 -10.88 -23.95
N LYS A 17 23.73 -10.88 -25.19
CA LYS A 17 24.16 -9.64 -25.87
C LYS A 17 22.98 -8.66 -26.10
N GLU A 18 21.82 -9.19 -26.45
CA GLU A 18 20.64 -8.35 -26.65
C GLU A 18 20.16 -7.73 -25.33
N THR A 19 20.19 -8.52 -24.25
CA THR A 19 19.85 -8.03 -22.91
C THR A 19 20.85 -6.96 -22.44
N GLU A 20 22.15 -7.16 -22.64
CA GLU A 20 23.19 -6.17 -22.31
C GLU A 20 22.99 -4.86 -23.07
N LYS A 21 22.75 -4.95 -24.37
CA LYS A 21 22.45 -3.79 -25.20
C LYS A 21 21.23 -3.04 -24.66
N ARG A 22 20.15 -3.73 -24.34
CA ARG A 22 18.93 -3.13 -23.81
C ARG A 22 19.14 -2.49 -22.44
N ILE A 23 19.88 -3.13 -21.54
CA ILE A 23 20.26 -2.56 -20.25
C ILE A 23 21.07 -1.26 -20.47
N PHE A 24 22.04 -1.29 -21.36
CA PHE A 24 22.83 -0.10 -21.68
C PHE A 24 21.97 1.05 -22.22
N GLU A 25 21.09 0.77 -23.17
CA GLU A 25 20.17 1.77 -23.73
C GLU A 25 19.22 2.37 -22.69
N LEU A 26 18.76 1.54 -21.74
CA LEU A 26 17.91 1.98 -20.63
C LEU A 26 18.66 2.85 -19.64
N THR A 27 19.83 2.39 -19.21
CA THR A 27 20.64 3.09 -18.19
C THR A 27 21.19 4.40 -18.70
N ALA A 28 21.61 4.48 -19.97
CA ALA A 28 22.08 5.71 -20.59
C ALA A 28 21.03 6.84 -20.56
N LYS A 29 19.73 6.51 -20.66
CA LYS A 29 18.64 7.50 -20.54
C LYS A 29 18.45 8.04 -19.14
N LEU A 30 18.92 7.31 -18.12
CA LEU A 30 18.77 7.68 -16.71
C LEU A 30 19.93 8.54 -16.21
N GLU A 31 21.11 8.52 -16.87
CA GLU A 31 22.32 9.22 -16.43
C GLU A 31 22.14 10.74 -16.29
N GLY A 32 21.23 11.34 -17.06
CA GLY A 32 20.91 12.77 -16.97
C GLY A 32 20.00 13.14 -15.79
N MET A 33 19.49 12.15 -15.03
CA MET A 33 18.67 12.38 -13.85
C MET A 33 19.55 12.51 -12.60
N VAL A 34 19.02 13.16 -11.57
CA VAL A 34 19.69 13.25 -10.26
C VAL A 34 19.95 11.84 -9.73
N ASN A 35 21.21 11.50 -9.43
CA ASN A 35 21.66 10.15 -9.04
C ASN A 35 21.44 9.04 -10.09
N GLY A 36 21.20 9.40 -11.35
CA GLY A 36 20.93 8.44 -12.43
C GLY A 36 22.15 7.59 -12.76
N PHE A 37 23.36 8.13 -12.64
CA PHE A 37 24.61 7.39 -12.87
C PHE A 37 24.80 6.26 -11.87
N GLU A 38 24.57 6.50 -10.57
CA GLU A 38 24.67 5.49 -9.52
C GLU A 38 23.62 4.41 -9.68
N PHE A 39 22.39 4.81 -10.05
CA PHE A 39 21.31 3.88 -10.35
C PHE A 39 21.68 2.99 -11.56
N ALA A 40 22.15 3.56 -12.64
CA ALA A 40 22.59 2.85 -13.83
C ALA A 40 23.69 1.84 -13.49
N LYS A 41 24.69 2.26 -12.72
CA LYS A 41 25.76 1.39 -12.23
C LYS A 41 25.21 0.21 -11.42
N ALA A 42 24.29 0.44 -10.51
CA ALA A 42 23.67 -0.63 -9.71
C ALA A 42 22.90 -1.63 -10.58
N VAL A 43 22.16 -1.17 -11.61
CA VAL A 43 21.46 -2.05 -12.55
C VAL A 43 22.45 -2.93 -13.33
N ILE A 44 23.55 -2.36 -13.83
CA ILE A 44 24.58 -3.08 -14.55
C ILE A 44 25.25 -4.13 -13.64
N MET A 45 25.53 -3.76 -12.39
CA MET A 45 26.11 -4.70 -11.39
C MET A 45 25.13 -5.82 -11.06
N TYR A 46 23.85 -5.56 -10.96
CA TYR A 46 22.85 -6.61 -10.76
C TYR A 46 22.85 -7.62 -11.91
N TRP A 47 22.89 -7.12 -13.15
CA TRP A 47 22.99 -7.99 -14.33
C TRP A 47 24.26 -8.82 -14.34
N LYS A 48 25.41 -8.22 -14.01
CA LYS A 48 26.67 -8.95 -13.85
C LYS A 48 26.54 -10.04 -12.81
N ALA A 49 26.05 -9.73 -11.61
CA ALA A 49 25.84 -10.69 -10.54
C ALA A 49 24.90 -11.85 -10.94
N TYR A 50 23.84 -11.52 -11.71
CA TYR A 50 22.92 -12.53 -12.23
C TYR A 50 23.62 -13.51 -13.19
N ARG A 51 24.47 -13.02 -14.09
CA ARG A 51 25.19 -13.83 -15.07
C ARG A 51 26.28 -14.71 -14.44
N GLU A 52 26.98 -14.17 -13.45
CA GLU A 52 28.09 -14.85 -12.78
C GLU A 52 27.63 -15.76 -11.63
N ASP A 53 26.31 -15.82 -11.38
CA ASP A 53 25.67 -16.52 -10.24
C ASP A 53 26.25 -16.05 -8.90
N ASP A 54 26.65 -14.76 -8.81
CA ASP A 54 27.19 -14.15 -7.61
C ASP A 54 26.03 -13.71 -6.69
N ALA A 55 25.64 -14.59 -5.79
CA ALA A 55 24.57 -14.34 -4.84
C ALA A 55 24.89 -13.18 -3.87
N THR A 56 26.15 -12.99 -3.52
CA THR A 56 26.59 -11.93 -2.60
C THR A 56 26.45 -10.56 -3.26
N LEU A 57 26.99 -10.39 -4.45
CA LEU A 57 26.88 -9.14 -5.20
C LEU A 57 25.41 -8.81 -5.51
N LYS A 58 24.63 -9.82 -5.92
CA LYS A 58 23.18 -9.66 -6.14
C LYS A 58 22.43 -9.17 -4.89
N SER A 59 22.72 -9.77 -3.73
CA SER A 59 22.16 -9.37 -2.46
C SER A 59 22.55 -7.93 -2.08
N ASN A 60 23.82 -7.57 -2.25
CA ASN A 60 24.34 -6.23 -1.96
C ASN A 60 23.69 -5.16 -2.85
N VAL A 61 23.51 -5.44 -4.15
CA VAL A 61 22.83 -4.51 -5.05
C VAL A 61 21.35 -4.32 -4.64
N LEU A 62 20.64 -5.40 -4.30
CA LEU A 62 19.25 -5.29 -3.82
C LEU A 62 19.17 -4.54 -2.49
N ARG A 63 20.12 -4.74 -1.59
CA ARG A 63 20.25 -3.99 -0.34
C ARG A 63 20.41 -2.50 -0.61
N TRP A 64 21.20 -2.13 -1.63
CA TRP A 64 21.37 -0.74 -2.03
C TRP A 64 20.07 -0.12 -2.57
N PHE A 65 19.35 -0.83 -3.45
CA PHE A 65 18.06 -0.36 -3.96
C PHE A 65 17.00 -0.19 -2.87
N ARG A 66 17.07 -0.97 -1.79
CA ARG A 66 16.17 -0.86 -0.64
C ARG A 66 16.58 0.21 0.36
N GLY A 67 17.70 0.90 0.14
CA GLY A 67 18.20 1.93 1.06
C GLY A 67 18.71 1.40 2.40
N GLU A 68 19.14 0.15 2.45
CA GLU A 68 19.55 -0.55 3.68
C GLU A 68 21.04 -0.33 4.04
N TYR A 69 21.77 0.46 3.29
CA TYR A 69 23.15 0.83 3.62
C TYR A 69 23.18 1.98 4.62
N PRO A 70 23.77 1.80 5.82
CA PRO A 70 23.82 2.85 6.84
C PRO A 70 24.84 3.93 6.52
N THR A 71 25.88 3.59 5.72
CA THR A 71 26.97 4.52 5.37
C THR A 71 27.40 4.39 3.91
N ARG A 72 27.84 5.53 3.34
CA ARG A 72 28.45 5.55 2.00
C ARG A 72 29.71 4.71 1.91
N LYS A 73 30.49 4.62 3.00
CA LYS A 73 31.72 3.84 3.06
C LYS A 73 31.44 2.35 2.85
N GLU A 74 30.40 1.82 3.48
CA GLU A 74 30.00 0.42 3.34
C GLU A 74 29.48 0.14 1.93
N ALA A 75 28.61 0.99 1.37
CA ALA A 75 28.15 0.87 0.00
C ALA A 75 29.29 0.94 -1.02
N TYR A 76 30.29 1.78 -0.77
CA TYR A 76 31.48 1.87 -1.61
C TYR A 76 32.34 0.60 -1.53
N ALA A 77 32.53 0.04 -0.33
CA ALA A 77 33.30 -1.19 -0.16
C ALA A 77 32.67 -2.38 -0.90
N ASP A 78 31.34 -2.49 -0.84
CA ASP A 78 30.61 -3.62 -1.43
C ASP A 78 30.34 -3.47 -2.93
N LEU A 79 30.07 -2.22 -3.37
CA LEU A 79 29.56 -1.93 -4.72
C LEU A 79 30.41 -0.90 -5.50
N GLY A 80 31.38 -0.27 -4.87
CA GLY A 80 32.08 0.88 -5.46
C GLY A 80 31.15 2.07 -5.74
N ILE A 81 29.96 2.15 -5.09
CA ILE A 81 29.00 3.24 -5.23
C ILE A 81 29.13 4.15 -4.02
N ASN A 82 29.48 5.42 -4.25
CA ASN A 82 29.65 6.41 -3.17
C ASN A 82 28.38 7.23 -2.92
N PHE A 83 27.24 6.58 -3.03
CA PHE A 83 25.94 7.18 -2.78
C PHE A 83 25.03 6.14 -2.10
N ILE A 84 24.17 6.59 -1.20
CA ILE A 84 23.11 5.78 -0.58
C ILE A 84 21.77 6.51 -0.62
N VAL A 85 20.69 5.78 -0.63
CA VAL A 85 19.34 6.35 -0.52
C VAL A 85 19.16 6.88 0.90
N THR A 86 18.78 8.15 1.02
CA THR A 86 18.51 8.85 2.28
C THR A 86 17.14 9.50 2.26
N ASP A 87 16.72 10.04 3.41
CA ASP A 87 15.46 10.78 3.52
C ASP A 87 15.37 11.99 2.59
N GLU A 88 16.50 12.56 2.15
CA GLU A 88 16.52 13.66 1.21
C GLU A 88 16.43 13.20 -0.25
N SER A 89 16.91 12.00 -0.55
CA SER A 89 17.10 11.52 -1.94
C SER A 89 16.11 10.45 -2.39
N TRP A 90 15.35 9.81 -1.49
CA TRP A 90 14.45 8.70 -1.83
C TRP A 90 13.43 9.08 -2.92
N TYR A 91 12.95 10.33 -2.92
CA TYR A 91 11.96 10.76 -3.90
C TYR A 91 12.56 10.86 -5.31
N ASP A 92 13.81 11.33 -5.44
CA ASP A 92 14.51 11.33 -6.73
C ASP A 92 14.74 9.90 -7.22
N PHE A 93 15.01 8.95 -6.31
CA PHE A 93 15.10 7.54 -6.65
C PHE A 93 13.80 6.98 -7.18
N LEU A 94 12.64 7.33 -6.61
CA LEU A 94 11.35 6.91 -7.14
C LEU A 94 11.11 7.44 -8.56
N LYS A 95 11.51 8.68 -8.85
CA LYS A 95 11.43 9.24 -10.21
C LYS A 95 12.29 8.48 -11.21
N ILE A 96 13.54 8.14 -10.84
CA ILE A 96 14.42 7.32 -11.68
C ILE A 96 13.82 5.93 -11.88
N PHE A 97 13.31 5.32 -10.80
CA PHE A 97 12.74 3.99 -10.86
C PHE A 97 11.49 3.94 -11.77
N ALA A 98 10.63 4.96 -11.72
CA ALA A 98 9.51 5.10 -12.64
C ALA A 98 9.96 5.15 -14.11
N MET A 99 10.99 5.94 -14.42
CA MET A 99 11.55 6.02 -15.78
C MET A 99 12.21 4.71 -16.22
N PHE A 100 12.91 4.02 -15.31
CA PHE A 100 13.47 2.69 -15.57
C PHE A 100 12.36 1.67 -15.92
N LEU A 101 11.28 1.65 -15.14
CA LEU A 101 10.14 0.76 -15.40
C LEU A 101 9.50 1.01 -16.76
N VAL A 102 9.33 2.28 -17.16
CA VAL A 102 8.83 2.62 -18.50
C VAL A 102 9.76 2.13 -19.60
N GLY A 103 11.06 2.31 -19.41
CA GLY A 103 12.05 1.76 -20.33
C GLY A 103 12.03 0.23 -20.40
N ALA A 104 11.66 -0.45 -19.31
CA ALA A 104 11.47 -1.90 -19.26
C ALA A 104 10.13 -2.38 -19.85
N GLY A 105 9.24 -1.45 -20.27
CA GLY A 105 7.96 -1.77 -20.94
C GLY A 105 6.73 -1.67 -20.05
N TYR A 106 6.86 -1.16 -18.81
CA TYR A 106 5.73 -0.88 -17.93
C TYR A 106 5.14 0.51 -18.23
N GLN A 107 3.91 0.76 -17.79
CA GLN A 107 3.24 2.06 -18.00
C GLN A 107 3.77 3.16 -17.07
N GLY A 108 4.30 2.79 -15.91
CA GLY A 108 4.80 3.70 -14.89
C GLY A 108 4.84 3.04 -13.51
N LEU A 109 4.93 3.87 -12.49
CA LEU A 109 4.97 3.49 -11.07
C LEU A 109 3.80 4.14 -10.34
N LEU A 110 2.96 3.34 -9.68
CA LEU A 110 1.97 3.82 -8.71
C LEU A 110 2.51 3.55 -7.31
N VAL A 111 2.71 4.62 -6.55
CA VAL A 111 3.14 4.57 -5.14
C VAL A 111 1.92 4.69 -4.26
N ILE A 112 1.64 3.67 -3.47
CA ILE A 112 0.53 3.67 -2.52
C ILE A 112 1.11 3.89 -1.12
N VAL A 113 0.69 4.98 -0.48
CA VAL A 113 1.08 5.33 0.90
C VAL A 113 -0.16 5.16 1.78
N ASP A 114 -0.14 4.12 2.59
CA ASP A 114 -1.18 3.90 3.59
C ASP A 114 -0.85 4.62 4.90
N GLU A 115 -1.86 4.86 5.72
CA GLU A 115 -1.73 5.44 7.05
C GLU A 115 -1.04 6.81 7.11
N LEU A 116 -1.53 7.81 6.36
CA LEU A 116 -1.09 9.21 6.53
C LEU A 116 -1.22 9.71 7.99
N VAL A 117 -2.03 9.04 8.80
CA VAL A 117 -2.17 9.30 10.24
C VAL A 117 -0.83 9.24 10.97
N ASN A 118 0.16 8.50 10.47
CA ASN A 118 1.49 8.45 11.06
C ASN A 118 2.22 9.80 10.98
N ILE A 119 1.99 10.60 9.93
CA ILE A 119 2.50 11.98 9.88
C ILE A 119 1.77 12.86 10.90
N PHE A 120 0.45 12.72 11.00
CA PHE A 120 -0.37 13.43 11.98
C PHE A 120 0.10 13.17 13.43
N LYS A 121 0.50 11.94 13.74
CA LYS A 121 1.00 11.51 15.04
C LYS A 121 2.38 12.09 15.40
N ILE A 122 3.18 12.61 14.47
CA ILE A 122 4.50 13.19 14.76
C ILE A 122 4.35 14.35 15.76
N PRO A 123 4.93 14.27 16.98
CA PRO A 123 4.75 15.29 18.01
C PRO A 123 5.40 16.62 17.61
N ASN A 124 6.60 16.56 17.05
CA ASN A 124 7.37 17.74 16.67
C ASN A 124 6.77 18.40 15.41
N SER A 125 6.31 19.65 15.55
CA SER A 125 5.68 20.40 14.46
C SER A 125 6.63 20.67 13.28
N ILE A 126 7.92 20.89 13.53
CA ILE A 126 8.91 21.12 12.48
C ILE A 126 9.06 19.85 11.64
N SER A 127 9.26 18.70 12.28
CA SER A 127 9.37 17.41 11.56
C SER A 127 8.11 17.09 10.79
N ARG A 128 6.94 17.35 11.38
CA ARG A 128 5.64 17.14 10.70
C ARG A 128 5.51 18.04 9.47
N ASN A 129 5.82 19.32 9.59
CA ASN A 129 5.77 20.27 8.47
C ASN A 129 6.76 19.92 7.35
N ASN A 130 7.96 19.42 7.69
CA ASN A 130 8.91 18.94 6.69
C ASN A 130 8.36 17.77 5.87
N ASN A 131 7.56 16.88 6.49
CA ASN A 131 6.88 15.81 5.76
C ASN A 131 5.74 16.35 4.86
N TYR A 132 4.98 17.35 5.33
CA TYR A 132 3.97 18.01 4.49
C TYR A 132 4.59 18.77 3.31
N GLU A 133 5.76 19.37 3.48
CA GLU A 133 6.51 20.00 2.40
C GLU A 133 6.95 18.96 1.34
N LYS A 134 7.36 17.77 1.75
CA LYS A 134 7.66 16.68 0.82
C LYS A 134 6.42 16.26 0.02
N ILE A 135 5.26 16.13 0.67
CA ILE A 135 4.00 15.85 -0.02
C ILE A 135 3.66 16.97 -1.02
N LEU A 136 3.81 18.23 -0.61
CA LEU A 136 3.60 19.37 -1.51
C LEU A 136 4.53 19.33 -2.73
N THR A 137 5.80 18.97 -2.52
CA THR A 137 6.78 18.84 -3.60
C THR A 137 6.37 17.74 -4.57
N MET A 138 5.98 16.55 -4.08
CA MET A 138 5.47 15.46 -4.92
C MET A 138 4.24 15.90 -5.73
N TYR A 139 3.28 16.54 -5.08
CA TYR A 139 2.07 17.05 -5.72
C TYR A 139 2.40 18.04 -6.85
N ASN A 140 3.23 19.03 -6.56
CA ASN A 140 3.63 20.03 -7.55
C ASN A 140 4.43 19.43 -8.72
N ASP A 141 5.35 18.51 -8.46
CA ASP A 141 6.17 17.86 -9.48
C ASP A 141 5.34 17.03 -10.45
N VAL A 142 4.31 16.32 -9.93
CA VAL A 142 3.38 15.58 -10.78
C VAL A 142 2.56 16.53 -11.67
N LEU A 143 1.99 17.59 -11.10
CA LEU A 143 1.21 18.57 -11.85
C LEU A 143 2.02 19.33 -12.88
N GLN A 144 3.28 19.64 -12.58
CA GLN A 144 4.19 20.39 -13.48
C GLN A 144 4.90 19.48 -14.50
N GLY A 145 4.64 18.18 -14.47
CA GLY A 145 5.30 17.20 -15.36
C GLY A 145 6.79 17.00 -15.09
N LYS A 146 7.28 17.40 -13.92
CA LYS A 146 8.66 17.13 -13.47
C LYS A 146 8.82 15.68 -13.00
N ALA A 147 7.78 15.11 -12.41
CA ALA A 147 7.69 13.69 -12.09
C ALA A 147 6.80 13.00 -13.14
N LYS A 148 7.43 12.29 -14.09
CA LYS A 148 6.75 11.61 -15.18
C LYS A 148 6.55 10.15 -14.86
N HIS A 149 5.43 9.58 -15.33
CA HIS A 149 5.12 8.15 -15.20
C HIS A 149 5.08 7.65 -13.76
N ILE A 150 4.79 8.54 -12.80
CA ILE A 150 4.62 8.21 -11.40
C ILE A 150 3.31 8.82 -10.89
N GLY A 151 2.56 8.04 -10.13
CA GLY A 151 1.36 8.48 -9.43
C GLY A 151 1.45 8.16 -7.94
N PHE A 152 0.75 8.93 -7.13
CA PHE A 152 0.69 8.71 -5.67
C PHE A 152 -0.76 8.55 -5.25
N LEU A 153 -1.06 7.51 -4.48
CA LEU A 153 -2.32 7.30 -3.82
C LEU A 153 -2.05 7.23 -2.31
N MET A 154 -2.67 8.13 -1.54
CA MET A 154 -2.43 8.24 -0.12
C MET A 154 -3.72 7.99 0.65
N GLY A 155 -3.72 7.04 1.58
CA GLY A 155 -4.83 6.75 2.48
C GLY A 155 -4.72 7.48 3.81
N GLY A 156 -5.83 8.02 4.29
CA GLY A 156 -5.87 8.71 5.58
C GLY A 156 -7.28 8.85 6.14
N THR A 157 -7.37 9.21 7.41
CA THR A 157 -8.66 9.51 8.06
C THR A 157 -9.03 10.98 7.84
N PRO A 158 -10.32 11.37 7.91
CA PRO A 158 -10.73 12.76 7.85
C PRO A 158 -9.95 13.64 8.84
N GLN A 159 -9.76 13.17 10.07
CA GLN A 159 -8.99 13.90 11.07
C GLN A 159 -7.58 14.23 10.64
N CYS A 160 -6.83 13.26 10.07
CA CYS A 160 -5.45 13.52 9.66
C CYS A 160 -5.35 14.46 8.46
N ILE A 161 -6.44 14.67 7.72
CA ILE A 161 -6.51 15.60 6.59
C ILE A 161 -6.97 16.99 7.09
N GLU A 162 -8.11 17.06 7.77
CA GLU A 162 -8.86 18.29 8.01
C GLU A 162 -8.47 19.05 9.28
N ASP A 163 -7.80 18.40 10.24
CA ASP A 163 -7.39 19.05 11.48
C ASP A 163 -6.49 20.27 11.17
N LYS A 164 -6.92 21.43 11.67
CA LYS A 164 -6.29 22.73 11.39
C LYS A 164 -4.95 22.95 12.10
N TYR A 165 -4.63 22.13 13.11
CA TYR A 165 -3.43 22.27 13.94
C TYR A 165 -2.37 21.24 13.59
N ARG A 166 -2.77 20.03 13.22
CA ARG A 166 -1.85 18.91 13.00
C ARG A 166 -2.06 18.18 11.69
N GLY A 167 -3.25 18.25 11.09
CA GLY A 167 -3.60 17.59 9.84
C GLY A 167 -2.89 18.21 8.62
N VAL A 168 -3.11 17.60 7.47
CA VAL A 168 -2.59 18.09 6.18
C VAL A 168 -3.01 19.55 5.95
N PHE A 169 -4.22 19.91 6.36
CA PHE A 169 -4.76 21.28 6.22
C PHE A 169 -4.16 22.30 7.21
N SER A 170 -3.37 21.87 8.19
CA SER A 170 -2.55 22.77 8.99
C SER A 170 -1.43 23.43 8.17
N TYR A 171 -1.03 22.80 7.06
CA TYR A 171 -0.04 23.33 6.13
C TYR A 171 -0.75 24.06 4.98
N GLU A 172 -0.77 25.41 5.05
CA GLU A 172 -1.56 26.27 4.19
C GLU A 172 -1.37 26.01 2.69
N ALA A 173 -0.16 25.74 2.27
CA ALA A 173 0.14 25.46 0.87
C ALA A 173 -0.49 24.16 0.36
N LEU A 174 -0.65 23.14 1.19
CA LEU A 174 -1.40 21.93 0.86
C LEU A 174 -2.89 22.17 0.93
N ARG A 175 -3.37 22.85 1.98
CA ARG A 175 -4.79 23.18 2.12
C ARG A 175 -5.33 23.89 0.89
N SER A 176 -4.62 24.90 0.39
CA SER A 176 -5.08 25.67 -0.80
C SER A 176 -5.14 24.84 -2.09
N ARG A 177 -4.38 23.72 -2.18
CA ARG A 177 -4.33 22.86 -3.37
C ARG A 177 -5.24 21.65 -3.27
N LEU A 178 -5.51 21.20 -2.07
CA LEU A 178 -6.27 19.98 -1.80
C LEU A 178 -7.72 20.28 -1.37
N ALA A 179 -8.07 21.54 -1.12
CA ALA A 179 -9.43 21.92 -0.75
C ALA A 179 -10.45 21.40 -1.76
N GLU A 180 -11.55 20.89 -1.26
CA GLU A 180 -12.65 20.38 -2.07
C GLU A 180 -13.21 21.46 -2.99
N GLY A 181 -13.63 21.05 -4.20
CA GLY A 181 -14.33 21.91 -5.13
C GLY A 181 -15.70 22.32 -4.58
N HIS A 182 -16.13 23.55 -4.87
CA HIS A 182 -17.39 24.11 -4.37
C HIS A 182 -18.65 23.41 -4.93
N PHE A 183 -18.51 22.55 -5.93
CA PHE A 183 -19.64 21.92 -6.64
C PHE A 183 -19.84 20.44 -6.30
N ALA A 184 -18.90 19.82 -5.55
CA ALA A 184 -19.05 18.45 -5.09
C ALA A 184 -20.09 18.37 -3.96
N THR A 185 -20.99 17.37 -4.02
CA THR A 185 -21.99 17.06 -3.00
C THR A 185 -21.85 15.58 -2.60
N ALA A 186 -22.60 15.15 -1.57
CA ALA A 186 -22.62 13.76 -1.16
C ALA A 186 -23.00 12.81 -2.32
N ASP A 187 -23.89 13.26 -3.21
CA ASP A 187 -24.42 12.47 -4.33
C ASP A 187 -23.65 12.70 -5.64
N ILE A 188 -22.91 13.81 -5.76
CA ILE A 188 -22.16 14.19 -6.96
C ILE A 188 -20.69 14.30 -6.59
N LYS A 189 -19.94 13.22 -6.86
CA LYS A 189 -18.51 13.15 -6.54
C LYS A 189 -17.67 13.58 -7.73
N ASP A 190 -16.66 14.40 -7.48
CA ASP A 190 -15.58 14.64 -8.43
C ASP A 190 -14.45 13.66 -8.18
N LEU A 191 -14.39 12.58 -8.98
CA LEU A 191 -13.33 11.57 -8.90
C LEU A 191 -11.98 12.05 -9.46
N SER A 192 -11.92 13.25 -10.02
CA SER A 192 -10.69 13.91 -10.47
C SER A 192 -10.13 14.85 -9.40
N ALA A 193 -10.87 15.06 -8.30
CA ALA A 193 -10.41 15.87 -7.17
C ALA A 193 -9.19 15.21 -6.50
N PRO A 194 -8.28 16.01 -5.92
CA PRO A 194 -7.10 15.46 -5.21
C PRO A 194 -7.46 14.68 -3.96
N ILE A 195 -8.62 14.96 -3.35
CA ILE A 195 -9.16 14.20 -2.21
C ILE A 195 -10.46 13.56 -2.63
N ILE A 196 -10.54 12.23 -2.41
CA ILE A 196 -11.75 11.44 -2.64
C ILE A 196 -12.20 10.90 -1.29
N SER A 197 -13.31 11.41 -0.77
CA SER A 197 -13.90 10.93 0.47
C SER A 197 -14.62 9.60 0.24
N LEU A 198 -14.19 8.56 0.97
CA LEU A 198 -14.85 7.27 0.99
C LEU A 198 -15.93 7.28 2.07
N LEU A 199 -17.17 7.07 1.67
CA LEU A 199 -18.28 6.88 2.59
C LEU A 199 -18.25 5.47 3.17
N MET A 200 -18.85 5.29 4.33
CA MET A 200 -19.11 3.96 4.86
C MET A 200 -20.03 3.20 3.91
N LEU A 201 -19.80 1.89 3.77
CA LEU A 201 -20.65 1.04 2.96
C LEU A 201 -22.08 1.02 3.57
N ASN A 202 -23.07 1.19 2.72
CA ASN A 202 -24.46 0.99 3.12
C ASN A 202 -24.80 -0.51 3.21
N GLN A 203 -26.02 -0.85 3.63
CA GLN A 203 -26.41 -2.26 3.82
C GLN A 203 -26.38 -3.06 2.52
N GLU A 204 -26.78 -2.46 1.39
CA GLU A 204 -26.76 -3.12 0.08
C GLU A 204 -25.32 -3.39 -0.39
N GLU A 205 -24.45 -2.40 -0.24
CA GLU A 205 -23.02 -2.52 -0.57
C GLU A 205 -22.33 -3.57 0.32
N MET A 206 -22.73 -3.64 1.60
CA MET A 206 -22.22 -4.64 2.53
C MET A 206 -22.69 -6.04 2.14
N TYR A 207 -23.93 -6.18 1.66
CA TYR A 207 -24.41 -7.45 1.11
C TYR A 207 -23.57 -7.89 -0.10
N VAL A 208 -23.33 -7.00 -1.05
CA VAL A 208 -22.48 -7.28 -2.22
C VAL A 208 -21.06 -7.67 -1.82
N LEU A 209 -20.51 -7.05 -0.77
CA LEU A 209 -19.21 -7.40 -0.21
C LEU A 209 -19.19 -8.86 0.28
N VAL A 210 -20.16 -9.24 1.10
CA VAL A 210 -20.28 -10.59 1.67
C VAL A 210 -20.52 -11.65 0.57
N GLU A 211 -21.35 -11.34 -0.42
CA GLU A 211 -21.57 -12.20 -1.59
C GLU A 211 -20.26 -12.47 -2.35
N LYS A 212 -19.49 -11.44 -2.64
CA LYS A 212 -18.16 -11.57 -3.27
C LYS A 212 -17.19 -12.38 -2.43
N LEU A 213 -17.20 -12.19 -1.11
CA LEU A 213 -16.33 -12.95 -0.21
C LEU A 213 -16.68 -14.46 -0.22
N ARG A 214 -17.99 -14.80 -0.25
CA ARG A 214 -18.45 -16.17 -0.45
C ARG A 214 -17.85 -16.80 -1.69
N ASP A 215 -17.94 -16.09 -2.81
CA ASP A 215 -17.49 -16.61 -4.11
C ASP A 215 -15.96 -16.73 -4.16
N ILE A 216 -15.23 -15.77 -3.61
CA ILE A 216 -13.77 -15.82 -3.47
C ILE A 216 -13.36 -17.00 -2.58
N HIS A 217 -14.00 -17.18 -1.43
CA HIS A 217 -13.71 -18.29 -0.52
C HIS A 217 -13.94 -19.63 -1.19
N ALA A 218 -15.07 -19.80 -1.88
CA ALA A 218 -15.38 -21.01 -2.62
C ALA A 218 -14.36 -21.30 -3.73
N GLY A 219 -13.90 -20.27 -4.44
CA GLY A 219 -12.86 -20.38 -5.46
C GLY A 219 -11.49 -20.77 -4.89
N LEU A 220 -11.10 -20.23 -3.74
CA LEU A 220 -9.85 -20.56 -3.06
C LEU A 220 -9.79 -22.02 -2.57
N PHE A 221 -10.91 -22.55 -2.08
CA PHE A 221 -11.02 -23.90 -1.55
C PHE A 221 -11.61 -24.90 -2.54
N ASN A 222 -11.87 -24.49 -3.80
CA ASN A 222 -12.37 -25.32 -4.91
C ASN A 222 -13.68 -26.06 -4.58
N TYR A 223 -14.69 -25.36 -4.03
CA TYR A 223 -16.03 -25.90 -3.82
C TYR A 223 -17.11 -24.99 -4.43
N THR A 224 -18.30 -25.52 -4.63
CA THR A 224 -19.45 -24.72 -5.08
C THR A 224 -20.03 -23.98 -3.86
N PRO A 225 -20.26 -22.65 -3.94
CA PRO A 225 -20.84 -21.88 -2.85
C PRO A 225 -22.15 -22.50 -2.36
N THR A 226 -22.25 -22.80 -1.08
CA THR A 226 -23.43 -23.41 -0.45
C THR A 226 -24.30 -22.40 0.29
N LEU A 227 -23.69 -21.25 0.67
CA LEU A 227 -24.41 -20.18 1.34
C LEU A 227 -25.41 -19.51 0.39
N THR A 228 -26.68 -19.55 0.76
CA THR A 228 -27.78 -18.96 0.00
C THR A 228 -27.89 -17.45 0.24
N HIS A 229 -28.72 -16.77 -0.55
CA HIS A 229 -29.06 -15.36 -0.32
C HIS A 229 -29.62 -15.12 1.10
N GLU A 230 -30.49 -16.02 1.57
CA GLU A 230 -31.09 -15.95 2.90
C GLU A 230 -30.05 -16.09 4.01
N ASP A 231 -29.07 -16.99 3.84
CA ASP A 231 -27.97 -17.17 4.79
C ASP A 231 -27.11 -15.91 4.93
N LEU A 232 -26.81 -15.24 3.80
CA LEU A 232 -26.04 -13.99 3.79
C LEU A 232 -26.80 -12.84 4.47
N LEU A 233 -28.11 -12.73 4.20
CA LEU A 233 -28.97 -11.76 4.87
C LEU A 233 -29.09 -12.02 6.36
N TYR A 234 -29.23 -13.29 6.76
CA TYR A 234 -29.28 -13.69 8.15
C TYR A 234 -27.98 -13.34 8.89
N PHE A 235 -26.83 -13.64 8.30
CA PHE A 235 -25.52 -13.24 8.83
C PHE A 235 -25.46 -11.72 9.06
N LEU A 236 -25.76 -10.92 8.05
CA LEU A 236 -25.74 -9.46 8.16
C LEU A 236 -26.73 -8.95 9.21
N THR A 237 -27.93 -9.55 9.29
CA THR A 237 -28.92 -9.17 10.31
C THR A 237 -28.39 -9.42 11.72
N VAL A 238 -27.71 -10.54 11.95
CA VAL A 238 -27.09 -10.85 13.24
C VAL A 238 -26.00 -9.83 13.56
N GLU A 239 -25.14 -9.50 12.57
CA GLU A 239 -24.07 -8.52 12.75
C GLU A 239 -24.61 -7.11 13.08
N TYR A 240 -25.64 -6.65 12.37
CA TYR A 240 -26.27 -5.34 12.64
C TYR A 240 -27.05 -5.29 13.95
N ASN A 241 -27.57 -6.44 14.43
CA ASN A 241 -28.30 -6.50 15.70
C ASN A 241 -27.40 -6.63 16.94
N ARG A 242 -26.07 -6.69 16.77
CA ARG A 242 -25.15 -6.66 17.91
C ARG A 242 -25.29 -5.36 18.69
N VAL A 243 -25.20 -5.43 20.01
CA VAL A 243 -25.29 -4.25 20.87
C VAL A 243 -24.19 -3.27 20.50
N GLY A 244 -24.57 -2.05 20.08
CA GLY A 244 -23.65 -1.01 19.64
C GLY A 244 -23.28 -1.01 18.14
N ALA A 245 -23.64 -2.05 17.39
CA ALA A 245 -23.29 -2.16 15.96
C ALA A 245 -24.08 -1.21 15.03
N HIS A 246 -25.23 -0.69 15.49
CA HIS A 246 -26.10 0.15 14.67
C HIS A 246 -25.45 1.44 14.15
N THR A 247 -24.35 1.87 14.76
CA THR A 247 -23.73 3.16 14.45
C THR A 247 -22.34 3.02 13.84
N HIS A 248 -21.63 1.87 13.98
CA HIS A 248 -20.20 1.83 13.67
C HIS A 248 -19.64 0.50 13.15
N ILE A 249 -20.48 -0.43 12.66
CA ILE A 249 -19.93 -1.69 12.12
C ILE A 249 -19.07 -1.41 10.88
N THR A 250 -17.83 -1.84 10.92
CA THR A 250 -16.87 -1.60 9.84
C THR A 250 -16.85 -2.75 8.84
N PRO A 251 -16.52 -2.49 7.55
CA PRO A 251 -16.29 -3.58 6.58
C PRO A 251 -15.25 -4.58 7.05
N ARG A 252 -14.23 -4.14 7.81
CA ARG A 252 -13.17 -5.03 8.36
C ARG A 252 -13.75 -6.06 9.32
N GLU A 253 -14.66 -5.68 10.20
CA GLU A 253 -15.31 -6.58 11.13
C GLU A 253 -16.18 -7.60 10.40
N ILE A 254 -17.01 -7.13 9.47
CA ILE A 254 -17.84 -7.99 8.62
C ILE A 254 -16.99 -9.00 7.84
N ILE A 255 -15.89 -8.56 7.22
CA ILE A 255 -14.98 -9.45 6.47
C ILE A 255 -14.41 -10.53 7.39
N ARG A 256 -13.90 -10.12 8.56
CA ARG A 256 -13.31 -11.07 9.52
C ARG A 256 -14.31 -12.12 9.96
N ASP A 257 -15.48 -11.67 10.43
CA ASP A 257 -16.47 -12.55 11.01
C ASP A 257 -17.12 -13.45 9.93
N PHE A 258 -17.30 -12.93 8.71
CA PHE A 258 -17.78 -13.73 7.58
C PHE A 258 -16.78 -14.79 7.12
N ILE A 259 -15.48 -14.46 7.05
CA ILE A 259 -14.45 -15.43 6.69
C ILE A 259 -14.37 -16.54 7.75
N GLU A 260 -14.47 -16.20 9.02
CA GLU A 260 -14.52 -17.19 10.11
C GLU A 260 -15.72 -18.12 9.96
N LEU A 261 -16.92 -17.57 9.74
CA LEU A 261 -18.14 -18.35 9.48
C LEU A 261 -17.97 -19.28 8.27
N ALA A 262 -17.45 -18.76 7.15
CA ALA A 262 -17.24 -19.53 5.92
C ALA A 262 -16.23 -20.67 6.14
N ASN A 263 -15.15 -20.43 6.89
CA ASN A 263 -14.16 -21.45 7.26
C ASN A 263 -14.79 -22.56 8.12
N ILE A 264 -15.59 -22.19 9.12
CA ILE A 264 -16.25 -23.15 10.01
C ILE A 264 -17.24 -24.03 9.21
N LEU A 265 -18.07 -23.43 8.36
CA LEU A 265 -19.02 -24.16 7.53
C LEU A 265 -18.33 -25.09 6.52
N HIS A 266 -17.24 -24.63 5.90
CA HIS A 266 -16.44 -25.46 4.99
C HIS A 266 -15.85 -26.70 5.68
N GLN A 267 -15.41 -26.55 6.93
CA GLN A 267 -14.87 -27.65 7.74
C GLN A 267 -15.95 -28.53 8.36
N ASN A 268 -17.20 -28.06 8.45
CA ASN A 268 -18.33 -28.75 9.06
C ASN A 268 -19.55 -28.75 8.13
N PRO A 269 -19.55 -29.55 7.04
CA PRO A 269 -20.61 -29.52 6.03
C PRO A 269 -22.04 -29.85 6.54
N ASN A 270 -22.14 -30.43 7.73
CA ASN A 270 -23.42 -30.81 8.36
C ASN A 270 -24.01 -29.69 9.24
N LYS A 271 -23.32 -28.52 9.32
CA LYS A 271 -23.80 -27.38 10.10
C LYS A 271 -24.41 -26.33 9.18
N SER A 272 -25.45 -25.67 9.65
CA SER A 272 -26.06 -24.52 9.01
C SER A 272 -25.53 -23.19 9.61
N VAL A 273 -25.76 -22.09 8.92
CA VAL A 273 -25.47 -20.74 9.44
C VAL A 273 -26.20 -20.50 10.76
N ALA A 274 -27.48 -20.96 10.85
CA ALA A 274 -28.27 -20.81 12.06
C ALA A 274 -27.73 -21.64 13.24
N ASP A 275 -27.13 -22.81 13.00
CA ASP A 275 -26.52 -23.62 14.06
C ASP A 275 -25.30 -22.91 14.68
N ILE A 276 -24.56 -22.14 13.88
CA ILE A 276 -23.36 -21.45 14.33
C ILE A 276 -23.73 -20.11 14.99
N LEU A 277 -24.52 -19.29 14.32
CA LEU A 277 -24.88 -17.95 14.81
C LEU A 277 -25.95 -17.97 15.91
N GLY A 278 -26.80 -18.98 15.92
CA GLY A 278 -27.84 -19.15 16.94
C GLY A 278 -27.38 -19.79 18.25
N SER A 279 -26.17 -20.35 18.29
CA SER A 279 -25.61 -20.90 19.53
C SER A 279 -25.16 -19.78 20.47
N ASN A 280 -25.67 -19.76 21.70
CA ASN A 280 -25.25 -18.76 22.74
C ASN A 280 -23.75 -18.80 23.11
N SER A 281 -22.96 -19.65 22.46
CA SER A 281 -21.52 -19.77 22.64
C SER A 281 -20.70 -18.90 21.67
N PHE A 282 -21.32 -18.24 20.70
CA PHE A 282 -20.64 -17.31 19.81
C PHE A 282 -20.57 -15.94 20.49
N GLU A 283 -19.61 -15.75 21.40
CA GLU A 283 -19.18 -14.42 21.79
C GLU A 283 -18.46 -13.79 20.61
N MET A 284 -19.22 -13.06 19.80
CA MET A 284 -18.62 -12.21 18.77
C MET A 284 -17.63 -11.26 19.41
N ALA A 285 -16.48 -11.07 18.81
CA ALA A 285 -15.43 -10.20 19.34
C ALA A 285 -16.03 -8.85 19.77
N LYS A 286 -15.99 -8.57 21.06
CA LYS A 286 -16.43 -7.29 21.61
C LYS A 286 -15.51 -6.22 21.10
N GLY A 287 -16.10 -5.26 20.42
CA GLY A 287 -15.57 -3.95 20.32
C GLY A 287 -14.51 -3.73 19.24
N GLY A 288 -14.89 -2.96 18.24
CA GLY A 288 -13.96 -2.07 17.58
C GLY A 288 -13.30 -1.18 18.64
N ILE A 289 -12.04 -0.80 18.39
CA ILE A 289 -11.32 0.20 19.18
C ILE A 289 -12.21 1.43 19.29
N THR A 290 -12.65 1.77 20.50
CA THR A 290 -13.45 2.99 20.74
C THR A 290 -12.53 4.21 20.68
N ASP A 291 -13.08 5.39 20.43
CA ASP A 291 -12.30 6.65 20.50
C ASP A 291 -11.61 6.82 21.88
N GLU A 292 -12.14 6.21 22.94
CA GLU A 292 -11.53 6.18 24.27
C GLU A 292 -10.31 5.26 24.32
N ASP A 293 -10.30 4.13 23.59
CA ASP A 293 -9.13 3.23 23.50
C ASP A 293 -8.00 3.91 22.70
N ILE A 294 -8.34 4.69 21.67
CA ILE A 294 -7.38 5.51 20.93
C ILE A 294 -6.77 6.58 21.87
N HIS A 295 -7.57 7.19 22.74
CA HIS A 295 -7.07 8.17 23.73
C HIS A 295 -6.28 7.53 24.87
N ALA A 296 -6.59 6.31 25.29
CA ALA A 296 -5.86 5.61 26.35
C ALA A 296 -4.45 5.21 25.90
N GLU A 297 -4.26 4.73 24.68
CA GLU A 297 -2.93 4.44 24.12
C GLU A 297 -2.05 5.70 23.97
N PHE A 298 -2.65 6.90 23.90
CA PHE A 298 -1.92 8.16 23.78
C PHE A 298 -1.45 8.75 25.12
N GLN A 299 -1.99 8.30 26.27
CA GLN A 299 -1.59 8.80 27.60
C GLN A 299 -0.34 8.10 28.15
N GLU A 300 0.07 6.96 27.62
CA GLU A 300 1.27 6.22 28.07
C GLU A 300 2.59 6.69 27.43
N PHE A 301 2.59 7.69 26.57
CA PHE A 301 3.79 8.19 25.88
C PHE A 301 4.15 9.66 26.21
N GLU A 302 3.79 10.16 27.39
CA GLU A 302 4.40 11.36 27.96
C GLU A 302 5.58 10.98 28.88
N ILE A 303 6.77 10.84 28.29
CA ILE A 303 8.06 11.02 28.97
C ILE A 303 8.98 11.81 28.04
#